data_a568b650e02006153d8f3a6423070ad0
#
_entry.id   a568b650e02006153d8f3a6423070ad0
#
_cell.length_a   1.000
_cell.length_b   1.000
_cell.length_c   1.000
_cell.angle_alpha   90.00
_cell.angle_beta   90.00
_cell.angle_gamma   90.00
#
_symmetry.space_group_name_H-M   'P 1'
#
loop_
_entity.id
_entity.type
_entity.pdbx_description
1 polymer ?
#
loop_
_entity_poly.entity_id
_entity_poly.type
_entity_poly.pdbx_seq_one_letter_code
_entity_poly.pdbx_strand_id
1 'polypeptide(L)'
;MVKVFPLIFVLLWSSAFITTKPIIDNSDPFSALAFRFLIVAIGFFLFSIYLKQKIIINQKNFTESFFSGVLFHGLYLGGVFFSISKGMPTGIAALIVTLQPILTNALSGPILDEKVSIKQWIGVFLGFIGAVLVLGFDVGSSIPILGLVATIVALISITSSTIWQKKLSNNLPLPVSNMYQALGGFTFHLLIIIFFAKPYIDFTQTFIIAISHQIFLVSFGAFTILMFLIKKNSASKTVSIFFLIPPTSAFMAWLFLNENLTSLDLVGFFIATIGVYIATRD
;
A
#
# COMPACT_ATOMS: atom_id res chain seq x y z
N MET A 1 3.52 23.53 -1.79
CA MET A 1 4.18 22.21 -1.83
C MET A 1 3.32 21.09 -1.24
N VAL A 2 2.80 21.19 -0.01
CA VAL A 2 2.02 20.10 0.64
C VAL A 2 0.76 19.67 -0.13
N LYS A 3 0.12 20.59 -0.87
CA LYS A 3 -1.11 20.31 -1.65
C LYS A 3 -0.91 19.33 -2.84
N VAL A 4 0.33 19.14 -3.28
CA VAL A 4 0.66 18.27 -4.43
C VAL A 4 0.99 16.82 -3.98
N PHE A 5 1.34 16.61 -2.71
CA PHE A 5 1.72 15.31 -2.20
C PHE A 5 0.66 14.21 -2.36
N PRO A 6 -0.64 14.47 -2.15
CA PRO A 6 -1.65 13.45 -2.42
C PRO A 6 -1.65 12.98 -3.87
N LEU A 7 -1.51 13.89 -4.83
CA LEU A 7 -1.45 13.54 -6.25
C LEU A 7 -0.19 12.73 -6.58
N ILE A 8 0.98 13.17 -6.11
CA ILE A 8 2.24 12.44 -6.32
C ILE A 8 2.13 11.03 -5.70
N PHE A 9 1.56 10.92 -4.50
CA PHE A 9 1.34 9.64 -3.84
C PHE A 9 0.47 8.71 -4.72
N VAL A 10 -0.67 9.20 -5.21
CA VAL A 10 -1.57 8.41 -6.05
C VAL A 10 -0.85 7.93 -7.31
N LEU A 11 -0.13 8.79 -8.01
CA LEU A 11 0.62 8.42 -9.22
C LEU A 11 1.68 7.35 -8.93
N LEU A 12 2.51 7.57 -7.91
CA LEU A 12 3.58 6.63 -7.57
C LEU A 12 3.03 5.29 -7.03
N TRP A 13 1.96 5.33 -6.23
CA TRP A 13 1.37 4.10 -5.69
C TRP A 13 0.65 3.30 -6.76
N SER A 14 -0.09 3.97 -7.64
CA SER A 14 -0.79 3.33 -8.76
C SER A 14 0.17 2.65 -9.73
N SER A 15 1.32 3.24 -10.00
CA SER A 15 2.34 2.65 -10.88
C SER A 15 2.95 1.34 -10.32
N ALA A 16 2.81 1.07 -9.02
CA ALA A 16 3.26 -0.18 -8.42
C ALA A 16 2.49 -1.40 -8.97
N PHE A 17 1.21 -1.23 -9.29
CA PHE A 17 0.39 -2.33 -9.83
C PHE A 17 0.92 -2.81 -11.19
N ILE A 18 1.43 -1.90 -12.04
CA ILE A 18 2.04 -2.24 -13.33
C ILE A 18 3.30 -3.09 -13.15
N THR A 19 4.10 -2.78 -12.12
CA THR A 19 5.38 -3.45 -11.88
C THR A 19 5.28 -4.71 -11.01
N THR A 20 4.13 -5.00 -10.41
CA THR A 20 3.95 -6.18 -9.54
C THR A 20 3.99 -7.47 -10.32
N LYS A 21 3.27 -7.57 -11.45
CA LYS A 21 3.23 -8.79 -12.25
C LYS A 21 4.61 -9.19 -12.80
N PRO A 22 5.39 -8.32 -13.45
CA PRO A 22 6.76 -8.62 -13.85
C PRO A 22 7.66 -9.15 -12.71
N ILE A 23 7.47 -8.68 -11.48
CA ILE A 23 8.23 -9.18 -10.33
C ILE A 23 7.81 -10.62 -9.99
N ILE A 24 6.51 -10.88 -9.90
CA ILE A 24 5.97 -12.20 -9.54
C ILE A 24 6.28 -13.25 -10.62
N ASP A 25 6.27 -12.86 -11.90
CA ASP A 25 6.58 -13.77 -13.02
C ASP A 25 8.06 -14.21 -13.00
N ASN A 26 8.96 -13.48 -12.34
CA ASN A 26 10.40 -13.74 -12.31
C ASN A 26 10.93 -14.10 -10.89
N SER A 27 10.07 -14.25 -9.89
CA SER A 27 10.53 -14.52 -8.52
C SER A 27 9.46 -15.14 -7.65
N ASP A 28 9.89 -15.83 -6.60
CA ASP A 28 9.02 -16.07 -5.45
C ASP A 28 8.63 -14.73 -4.80
N PRO A 29 7.33 -14.52 -4.50
CA PRO A 29 6.85 -13.24 -3.98
C PRO A 29 7.55 -12.79 -2.70
N PHE A 30 7.85 -13.71 -1.78
CA PHE A 30 8.49 -13.37 -0.51
C PHE A 30 9.96 -13.06 -0.69
N SER A 31 10.64 -13.73 -1.63
CA SER A 31 12.04 -13.46 -1.99
C SER A 31 12.21 -12.07 -2.60
N ALA A 32 11.33 -11.67 -3.51
CA ALA A 32 11.33 -10.32 -4.08
C ALA A 32 11.09 -9.24 -3.02
N LEU A 33 10.12 -9.48 -2.11
CA LEU A 33 9.81 -8.53 -1.05
C LEU A 33 10.92 -8.47 0.02
N ALA A 34 11.56 -9.60 0.37
CA ALA A 34 12.72 -9.60 1.25
C ALA A 34 13.87 -8.79 0.63
N PHE A 35 14.20 -9.05 -0.64
CA PHE A 35 15.21 -8.28 -1.38
C PHE A 35 14.90 -6.78 -1.38
N ARG A 36 13.65 -6.41 -1.72
CA ARG A 36 13.18 -5.03 -1.72
C ARG A 36 13.36 -4.37 -0.35
N PHE A 37 12.85 -4.98 0.71
CA PHE A 37 12.84 -4.35 2.04
C PHE A 37 14.21 -4.37 2.73
N LEU A 38 15.11 -5.27 2.37
CA LEU A 38 16.51 -5.18 2.78
C LEU A 38 17.16 -3.90 2.23
N ILE A 39 17.02 -3.65 0.93
CA ILE A 39 17.59 -2.45 0.28
C ILE A 39 16.94 -1.17 0.85
N VAL A 40 15.62 -1.20 1.06
CA VAL A 40 14.88 -0.07 1.63
C VAL A 40 15.34 0.22 3.07
N ALA A 41 15.54 -0.80 3.89
CA ALA A 41 16.04 -0.62 5.26
C ALA A 41 17.46 -0.02 5.27
N ILE A 42 18.35 -0.54 4.43
CA ILE A 42 19.72 0.00 4.26
C ILE A 42 19.67 1.47 3.78
N GLY A 43 18.84 1.76 2.79
CA GLY A 43 18.73 3.12 2.24
C GLY A 43 18.22 4.13 3.28
N PHE A 44 17.19 3.81 4.05
CA PHE A 44 16.72 4.68 5.14
C PHE A 44 17.72 4.76 6.30
N PHE A 45 18.49 3.70 6.57
CA PHE A 45 19.58 3.73 7.53
C PHE A 45 20.65 4.76 7.11
N LEU A 46 21.15 4.65 5.88
CA LEU A 46 22.13 5.59 5.33
C LEU A 46 21.61 7.03 5.29
N PHE A 47 20.34 7.20 4.90
CA PHE A 47 19.70 8.51 4.87
C PHE A 47 19.54 9.11 6.28
N SER A 48 19.23 8.28 7.28
CA SER A 48 19.16 8.71 8.69
C SER A 48 20.52 9.16 9.23
N ILE A 49 21.62 8.46 8.84
CA ILE A 49 22.99 8.88 9.17
C ILE A 49 23.30 10.22 8.49
N TYR A 50 23.03 10.35 7.20
CA TYR A 50 23.25 11.58 6.46
C TYR A 50 22.56 12.79 7.09
N LEU A 51 21.31 12.60 7.57
CA LEU A 51 20.55 13.62 8.27
C LEU A 51 20.95 13.78 9.75
N LYS A 52 21.98 13.07 10.22
CA LYS A 52 22.46 13.07 11.62
C LYS A 52 21.35 12.78 12.64
N GLN A 53 20.41 11.92 12.27
CA GLN A 53 19.30 11.54 13.16
C GLN A 53 19.74 10.48 14.16
N LYS A 54 19.17 10.51 15.37
CA LYS A 54 19.39 9.47 16.38
C LYS A 54 18.71 8.18 15.94
N ILE A 55 19.51 7.20 15.53
CA ILE A 55 19.05 5.90 15.04
C ILE A 55 18.65 5.00 16.21
N ILE A 56 19.48 4.95 17.27
CA ILE A 56 19.18 4.16 18.46
C ILE A 56 18.01 4.78 19.20
N ILE A 57 16.93 4.05 19.30
CA ILE A 57 15.66 4.46 19.90
C ILE A 57 15.33 3.57 21.09
N ASN A 58 14.36 3.99 21.91
CA ASN A 58 13.91 3.18 23.03
C ASN A 58 13.15 1.93 22.55
N GLN A 59 13.09 0.91 23.43
CA GLN A 59 12.47 -0.37 23.14
C GLN A 59 11.02 -0.24 22.63
N LYS A 60 10.24 0.65 23.21
CA LYS A 60 8.84 0.89 22.82
C LYS A 60 8.76 1.35 21.38
N ASN A 61 9.47 2.41 21.00
CA ASN A 61 9.46 2.96 19.64
C ASN A 61 9.99 1.96 18.61
N PHE A 62 11.02 1.16 18.99
CA PHE A 62 11.52 0.07 18.16
C PHE A 62 10.42 -0.96 17.89
N THR A 63 9.85 -1.53 18.94
CA THR A 63 8.82 -2.58 18.84
C THR A 63 7.62 -2.07 18.01
N GLU A 64 7.15 -0.89 18.31
CA GLU A 64 5.99 -0.29 17.62
C GLU A 64 6.27 -0.06 16.14
N SER A 65 7.44 0.50 15.76
CA SER A 65 7.80 0.72 14.35
C SER A 65 8.03 -0.60 13.62
N PHE A 66 8.75 -1.53 14.24
CA PHE A 66 9.05 -2.84 13.66
C PHE A 66 7.76 -3.64 13.37
N PHE A 67 6.86 -3.76 14.34
CA PHE A 67 5.60 -4.50 14.14
C PHE A 67 4.63 -3.77 13.22
N SER A 68 4.63 -2.44 13.19
CA SER A 68 3.91 -1.71 12.15
C SER A 68 4.41 -2.07 10.74
N GLY A 69 5.72 -2.27 10.59
CA GLY A 69 6.34 -2.75 9.37
C GLY A 69 5.99 -4.20 9.03
N VAL A 70 5.94 -5.08 10.02
CA VAL A 70 5.44 -6.47 9.83
C VAL A 70 4.01 -6.46 9.31
N LEU A 71 3.14 -5.61 9.83
CA LEU A 71 1.76 -5.48 9.36
C LEU A 71 1.69 -4.92 7.93
N PHE A 72 2.38 -3.79 7.67
CA PHE A 72 2.26 -3.08 6.39
C PHE A 72 3.09 -3.74 5.28
N HIS A 73 4.38 -3.92 5.52
CA HIS A 73 5.30 -4.45 4.52
C HIS A 73 5.28 -5.98 4.47
N GLY A 74 5.11 -6.63 5.62
CA GLY A 74 5.05 -8.09 5.73
C GLY A 74 3.69 -8.64 5.30
N LEU A 75 2.71 -8.55 6.17
CA LEU A 75 1.41 -9.21 5.97
C LEU A 75 0.58 -8.59 4.84
N TYR A 76 0.52 -7.25 4.74
CA TYR A 76 -0.27 -6.63 3.68
C TYR A 76 0.36 -6.87 2.31
N LEU A 77 1.60 -6.43 2.08
CA LEU A 77 2.22 -6.60 0.76
C LEU A 77 2.50 -8.08 0.45
N GLY A 78 2.98 -8.84 1.43
CA GLY A 78 3.16 -10.28 1.29
C GLY A 78 1.86 -11.00 0.96
N GLY A 79 0.76 -10.65 1.63
CA GLY A 79 -0.56 -11.21 1.36
C GLY A 79 -1.06 -10.90 -0.04
N VAL A 80 -0.90 -9.66 -0.54
CA VAL A 80 -1.29 -9.26 -1.90
C VAL A 80 -0.44 -10.01 -2.94
N PHE A 81 0.89 -10.02 -2.82
CA PHE A 81 1.79 -10.70 -3.75
C PHE A 81 1.53 -12.21 -3.76
N PHE A 82 1.38 -12.81 -2.59
CA PHE A 82 1.04 -14.25 -2.46
C PHE A 82 -0.32 -14.56 -3.08
N SER A 83 -1.34 -13.74 -2.83
CA SER A 83 -2.68 -13.90 -3.40
C SER A 83 -2.64 -13.97 -4.93
N ILE A 84 -1.95 -13.01 -5.57
CA ILE A 84 -1.80 -12.94 -7.02
C ILE A 84 -0.99 -14.15 -7.53
N SER A 85 0.06 -14.57 -6.83
CA SER A 85 0.85 -15.76 -7.19
C SER A 85 0.05 -17.07 -7.12
N LYS A 86 -1.05 -17.09 -6.34
CA LYS A 86 -2.00 -18.22 -6.25
C LYS A 86 -3.14 -18.13 -7.26
N GLY A 87 -3.05 -17.22 -8.23
CA GLY A 87 -4.05 -17.08 -9.29
C GLY A 87 -5.24 -16.19 -8.93
N MET A 88 -5.16 -15.42 -7.84
CA MET A 88 -6.18 -14.41 -7.54
C MET A 88 -6.15 -13.33 -8.62
N PRO A 89 -7.28 -13.02 -9.27
CA PRO A 89 -7.33 -11.90 -10.20
C PRO A 89 -6.92 -10.59 -9.51
N THR A 90 -5.98 -9.87 -10.12
CA THR A 90 -5.42 -8.64 -9.54
C THR A 90 -6.50 -7.60 -9.24
N GLY A 91 -7.52 -7.49 -10.11
CA GLY A 91 -8.66 -6.60 -9.91
C GLY A 91 -9.48 -6.94 -8.65
N ILE A 92 -9.74 -8.25 -8.41
CA ILE A 92 -10.49 -8.68 -7.21
C ILE A 92 -9.65 -8.45 -5.94
N ALA A 93 -8.35 -8.77 -5.97
CA ALA A 93 -7.46 -8.47 -4.86
C ALA A 93 -7.43 -6.96 -4.54
N ALA A 94 -7.30 -6.12 -5.57
CA ALA A 94 -7.33 -4.68 -5.42
C ALA A 94 -8.68 -4.18 -4.88
N LEU A 95 -9.81 -4.73 -5.35
CA LEU A 95 -11.14 -4.37 -4.88
C LEU A 95 -11.31 -4.66 -3.38
N ILE A 96 -10.89 -5.85 -2.91
CA ILE A 96 -10.96 -6.20 -1.49
C ILE A 96 -10.11 -5.23 -0.65
N VAL A 97 -8.87 -4.95 -1.08
CA VAL A 97 -7.99 -4.02 -0.35
C VAL A 97 -8.54 -2.58 -0.38
N THR A 98 -9.28 -2.21 -1.43
CA THR A 98 -9.95 -0.90 -1.54
C THR A 98 -11.07 -0.71 -0.49
N LEU A 99 -11.47 -1.74 0.27
CA LEU A 99 -12.32 -1.59 1.45
C LEU A 99 -11.58 -0.94 2.65
N GLN A 100 -10.27 -0.81 2.61
CA GLN A 100 -9.46 -0.23 3.70
C GLN A 100 -9.95 1.14 4.20
N PRO A 101 -10.29 2.13 3.36
CA PRO A 101 -10.79 3.40 3.85
C PRO A 101 -12.11 3.29 4.62
N ILE A 102 -12.98 2.36 4.22
CA ILE A 102 -14.26 2.10 4.94
C ILE A 102 -13.94 1.57 6.34
N LEU A 103 -13.09 0.55 6.44
CA LEU A 103 -12.69 -0.02 7.73
C LEU A 103 -11.93 1.00 8.59
N THR A 104 -11.04 1.78 7.98
CA THR A 104 -10.30 2.82 8.73
C THR A 104 -11.24 3.89 9.28
N ASN A 105 -12.22 4.35 8.49
CA ASN A 105 -13.22 5.31 8.97
C ASN A 105 -14.04 4.75 10.13
N ALA A 106 -14.47 3.49 10.04
CA ALA A 106 -15.23 2.84 11.10
C ALA A 106 -14.43 2.70 12.40
N LEU A 107 -13.12 2.45 12.30
CA LEU A 107 -12.23 2.21 13.43
C LEU A 107 -11.54 3.49 13.96
N SER A 108 -11.46 4.57 13.17
CA SER A 108 -10.79 5.80 13.56
C SER A 108 -11.44 6.48 14.76
N GLY A 109 -12.78 6.47 14.84
CA GLY A 109 -13.51 7.01 16.00
C GLY A 109 -13.11 6.30 17.28
N PRO A 110 -13.42 5.00 17.44
CA PRO A 110 -13.19 4.29 18.69
C PRO A 110 -11.70 4.09 19.05
N ILE A 111 -10.77 4.14 18.09
CA ILE A 111 -9.36 3.81 18.35
C ILE A 111 -8.47 5.05 18.40
N LEU A 112 -8.78 6.09 17.60
CA LEU A 112 -7.95 7.30 17.45
C LEU A 112 -8.62 8.56 17.97
N ASP A 113 -9.88 8.47 18.47
CA ASP A 113 -10.71 9.61 18.84
C ASP A 113 -10.92 10.62 17.70
N GLU A 114 -10.81 10.15 16.43
CA GLU A 114 -11.05 10.98 15.26
C GLU A 114 -12.56 11.12 15.01
N LYS A 115 -13.01 12.37 14.81
CA LYS A 115 -14.41 12.62 14.43
C LYS A 115 -14.58 12.41 12.93
N VAL A 116 -15.20 11.32 12.53
CA VAL A 116 -15.56 11.04 11.14
C VAL A 116 -16.93 11.63 10.85
N SER A 117 -16.99 12.65 10.00
CA SER A 117 -18.23 13.33 9.65
C SER A 117 -19.08 12.53 8.66
N ILE A 118 -20.39 12.84 8.62
CA ILE A 118 -21.31 12.26 7.60
C ILE A 118 -20.80 12.56 6.18
N LYS A 119 -20.25 13.76 5.94
CA LYS A 119 -19.64 14.11 4.64
C LYS A 119 -18.49 13.16 4.27
N GLN A 120 -17.64 12.82 5.24
CA GLN A 120 -16.56 11.85 5.02
C GLN A 120 -17.11 10.47 4.65
N TRP A 121 -18.15 10.00 5.33
CA TRP A 121 -18.81 8.74 5.00
C TRP A 121 -19.41 8.75 3.59
N ILE A 122 -20.14 9.81 3.21
CA ILE A 122 -20.67 9.96 1.85
C ILE A 122 -19.54 9.92 0.84
N GLY A 123 -18.45 10.66 1.07
CA GLY A 123 -17.29 10.67 0.19
C GLY A 123 -16.61 9.30 0.07
N VAL A 124 -16.48 8.57 1.17
CA VAL A 124 -15.90 7.22 1.21
C VAL A 124 -16.76 6.23 0.41
N PHE A 125 -18.08 6.25 0.57
CA PHE A 125 -18.97 5.37 -0.20
C PHE A 125 -18.99 5.72 -1.69
N LEU A 126 -18.98 7.00 -2.06
CA LEU A 126 -18.84 7.41 -3.46
C LEU A 126 -17.48 6.98 -4.04
N GLY A 127 -16.39 7.17 -3.30
CA GLY A 127 -15.06 6.73 -3.69
C GLY A 127 -15.01 5.21 -3.93
N PHE A 128 -15.63 4.44 -3.04
CA PHE A 128 -15.73 2.99 -3.19
C PHE A 128 -16.54 2.58 -4.42
N ILE A 129 -17.71 3.19 -4.64
CA ILE A 129 -18.51 2.94 -5.85
C ILE A 129 -17.70 3.23 -7.11
N GLY A 130 -16.98 4.36 -7.16
CA GLY A 130 -16.11 4.69 -8.28
C GLY A 130 -15.00 3.65 -8.51
N ALA A 131 -14.36 3.17 -7.44
CA ALA A 131 -13.35 2.12 -7.53
C ALA A 131 -13.93 0.78 -8.04
N VAL A 132 -15.14 0.41 -7.57
CA VAL A 132 -15.85 -0.79 -8.03
C VAL A 132 -16.17 -0.71 -9.52
N LEU A 133 -16.61 0.44 -10.02
CA LEU A 133 -16.90 0.62 -11.44
C LEU A 133 -15.67 0.45 -12.34
N VAL A 134 -14.49 0.90 -11.87
CA VAL A 134 -13.23 0.75 -12.60
C VAL A 134 -12.70 -0.68 -12.56
N LEU A 135 -12.70 -1.30 -11.37
CA LEU A 135 -12.14 -2.65 -11.20
C LEU A 135 -13.05 -3.72 -11.81
N GLY A 136 -14.35 -3.43 -11.96
CA GLY A 136 -15.35 -4.37 -12.43
C GLY A 136 -15.56 -5.54 -11.46
N PHE A 137 -16.55 -6.37 -11.79
CA PHE A 137 -16.76 -7.67 -11.15
C PHE A 137 -16.48 -8.76 -12.19
N ASP A 138 -15.27 -9.30 -12.21
CA ASP A 138 -15.01 -10.52 -12.96
C ASP A 138 -15.54 -11.74 -12.17
N VAL A 139 -16.84 -11.97 -12.26
CA VAL A 139 -17.54 -13.05 -11.53
C VAL A 139 -17.35 -14.42 -12.19
N GLY A 140 -16.70 -14.46 -13.36
CA GLY A 140 -16.52 -15.68 -14.16
C GLY A 140 -15.29 -16.52 -13.77
N SER A 141 -14.33 -15.97 -13.06
CA SER A 141 -13.12 -16.67 -12.65
C SER A 141 -13.30 -17.38 -11.31
N SER A 142 -12.79 -18.62 -11.19
CA SER A 142 -12.74 -19.31 -9.90
C SER A 142 -11.82 -18.57 -8.94
N ILE A 143 -12.36 -18.10 -7.81
CA ILE A 143 -11.58 -17.41 -6.79
C ILE A 143 -10.83 -18.45 -5.94
N PRO A 144 -9.49 -18.48 -5.95
CA PRO A 144 -8.71 -19.41 -5.13
C PRO A 144 -8.86 -19.05 -3.64
N ILE A 145 -9.30 -20.01 -2.83
CA ILE A 145 -9.56 -19.80 -1.38
C ILE A 145 -8.32 -19.25 -0.67
N LEU A 146 -7.14 -19.80 -0.94
CA LEU A 146 -5.89 -19.30 -0.33
C LEU A 146 -5.59 -17.85 -0.72
N GLY A 147 -5.86 -17.48 -1.98
CA GLY A 147 -5.72 -16.11 -2.45
C GLY A 147 -6.70 -15.16 -1.76
N LEU A 148 -7.95 -15.58 -1.60
CA LEU A 148 -8.99 -14.83 -0.91
C LEU A 148 -8.62 -14.58 0.56
N VAL A 149 -8.24 -15.63 1.28
CA VAL A 149 -7.83 -15.52 2.70
C VAL A 149 -6.63 -14.58 2.84
N ALA A 150 -5.62 -14.73 1.98
CA ALA A 150 -4.44 -13.87 1.99
C ALA A 150 -4.79 -12.39 1.73
N THR A 151 -5.75 -12.12 0.82
CA THR A 151 -6.20 -10.75 0.55
C THR A 151 -7.00 -10.16 1.70
N ILE A 152 -7.82 -10.95 2.39
CA ILE A 152 -8.54 -10.51 3.60
C ILE A 152 -7.56 -10.20 4.73
N VAL A 153 -6.55 -11.06 4.95
CA VAL A 153 -5.47 -10.80 5.91
C VAL A 153 -4.72 -9.53 5.54
N ALA A 154 -4.44 -9.31 4.25
CA ALA A 154 -3.81 -8.09 3.76
C ALA A 154 -4.65 -6.84 4.09
N LEU A 155 -5.96 -6.87 3.85
CA LEU A 155 -6.88 -5.78 4.17
C LEU A 155 -6.89 -5.43 5.67
N ILE A 156 -7.00 -6.44 6.52
CA ILE A 156 -6.98 -6.26 7.99
C ILE A 156 -5.62 -5.68 8.41
N SER A 157 -4.54 -6.19 7.84
CA SER A 157 -3.18 -5.77 8.17
C SER A 157 -2.88 -4.33 7.77
N ILE A 158 -3.25 -3.91 6.57
CA ILE A 158 -3.04 -2.51 6.14
C ILE A 158 -3.91 -1.55 6.96
N THR A 159 -5.14 -1.93 7.28
CA THR A 159 -6.03 -1.12 8.12
C THR A 159 -5.44 -0.95 9.53
N SER A 160 -5.06 -2.06 10.17
CA SER A 160 -4.46 -2.06 11.51
C SER A 160 -3.14 -1.28 11.55
N SER A 161 -2.28 -1.49 10.55
CA SER A 161 -1.01 -0.76 10.45
C SER A 161 -1.23 0.74 10.28
N THR A 162 -2.17 1.17 9.45
CA THR A 162 -2.47 2.60 9.23
C THR A 162 -2.91 3.28 10.53
N ILE A 163 -3.81 2.64 11.28
CA ILE A 163 -4.27 3.14 12.59
C ILE A 163 -3.10 3.20 13.58
N TRP A 164 -2.27 2.17 13.61
CA TRP A 164 -1.09 2.13 14.48
C TRP A 164 -0.08 3.21 14.11
N GLN A 165 0.21 3.37 12.81
CA GLN A 165 1.11 4.41 12.30
C GLN A 165 0.64 5.82 12.66
N LYS A 166 -0.67 6.06 12.69
CA LYS A 166 -1.21 7.34 13.14
C LYS A 166 -0.86 7.63 14.61
N LYS A 167 -0.93 6.62 15.48
CA LYS A 167 -0.50 6.72 16.88
C LYS A 167 1.01 6.98 17.02
N LEU A 168 1.82 6.31 16.17
CA LEU A 168 3.28 6.39 16.20
C LEU A 168 3.86 7.66 15.58
N SER A 169 3.15 8.29 14.66
CA SER A 169 3.68 9.29 13.72
C SER A 169 4.32 10.52 14.37
N ASN A 170 4.08 10.76 15.65
CA ASN A 170 4.61 11.92 16.37
C ASN A 170 5.92 11.66 17.13
N ASN A 171 6.34 10.39 17.25
CA ASN A 171 7.40 10.00 18.18
C ASN A 171 8.79 9.92 17.53
N LEU A 172 8.87 9.73 16.22
CA LEU A 172 10.13 9.49 15.51
C LEU A 172 10.25 10.33 14.24
N PRO A 173 11.51 10.64 13.83
CA PRO A 173 11.80 11.11 12.49
C PRO A 173 11.35 10.06 11.45
N LEU A 174 10.76 10.52 10.34
CA LEU A 174 10.25 9.61 9.30
C LEU A 174 11.29 8.63 8.75
N PRO A 175 12.54 9.02 8.42
CA PRO A 175 13.53 8.07 7.92
C PRO A 175 13.84 6.96 8.93
N VAL A 176 13.96 7.29 10.21
CA VAL A 176 14.22 6.31 11.28
C VAL A 176 13.04 5.37 11.45
N SER A 177 11.81 5.88 11.48
CA SER A 177 10.61 5.06 11.55
C SER A 177 10.49 4.14 10.33
N ASN A 178 10.68 4.66 9.11
CA ASN A 178 10.59 3.89 7.88
C ASN A 178 11.69 2.80 7.79
N MET A 179 12.89 3.07 8.32
CA MET A 179 13.97 2.09 8.43
C MET A 179 13.52 0.87 9.26
N TYR A 180 12.99 1.11 10.45
CA TYR A 180 12.55 0.01 11.32
C TYR A 180 11.31 -0.72 10.78
N GLN A 181 10.43 -0.02 10.09
CA GLN A 181 9.30 -0.64 9.41
C GLN A 181 9.78 -1.53 8.24
N ALA A 182 10.74 -1.05 7.44
CA ALA A 182 11.32 -1.86 6.36
C ALA A 182 12.06 -3.09 6.92
N LEU A 183 12.77 -2.94 8.05
CA LEU A 183 13.40 -4.07 8.75
C LEU A 183 12.36 -5.09 9.24
N GLY A 184 11.23 -4.64 9.76
CA GLY A 184 10.11 -5.52 10.15
C GLY A 184 9.56 -6.31 8.96
N GLY A 185 9.32 -5.64 7.82
CA GLY A 185 8.91 -6.28 6.57
C GLY A 185 9.95 -7.29 6.05
N PHE A 186 11.21 -6.90 6.01
CA PHE A 186 12.32 -7.80 5.64
C PHE A 186 12.36 -9.06 6.51
N THR A 187 12.34 -8.89 7.84
CA THR A 187 12.38 -10.00 8.79
C THR A 187 11.20 -10.96 8.60
N PHE A 188 9.99 -10.40 8.40
CA PHE A 188 8.81 -11.21 8.13
C PHE A 188 8.99 -12.08 6.88
N HIS A 189 9.39 -11.48 5.77
CA HIS A 189 9.58 -12.22 4.51
C HIS A 189 10.71 -13.23 4.61
N LEU A 190 11.80 -12.90 5.29
CA LEU A 190 12.92 -13.81 5.53
C LEU A 190 12.47 -15.05 6.31
N LEU A 191 11.64 -14.88 7.34
CA LEU A 191 11.09 -16.00 8.10
C LEU A 191 10.17 -16.88 7.24
N ILE A 192 9.32 -16.26 6.39
CA ILE A 192 8.50 -17.04 5.45
C ILE A 192 9.36 -17.84 4.48
N ILE A 193 10.45 -17.25 3.96
CA ILE A 193 11.38 -17.95 3.07
C ILE A 193 12.01 -19.14 3.77
N ILE A 194 12.51 -18.96 4.97
CA ILE A 194 13.22 -20.03 5.72
C ILE A 194 12.30 -21.22 6.02
N PHE A 195 11.04 -20.98 6.36
CA PHE A 195 10.16 -22.04 6.86
C PHE A 195 9.14 -22.55 5.85
N PHE A 196 8.76 -21.77 4.82
CA PHE A 196 7.59 -22.08 4.02
C PHE A 196 7.76 -21.89 2.51
N ALA A 197 8.76 -21.18 2.04
CA ALA A 197 8.92 -20.87 0.62
C ALA A 197 10.12 -21.60 0.01
N LYS A 198 10.10 -21.69 -1.33
CA LYS A 198 11.27 -22.06 -2.12
C LYS A 198 11.83 -20.78 -2.74
N PRO A 199 12.90 -20.22 -2.16
CA PRO A 199 13.38 -18.92 -2.62
C PRO A 199 13.97 -19.03 -4.04
N TYR A 200 13.53 -18.15 -4.91
CA TYR A 200 14.18 -17.90 -6.18
C TYR A 200 13.96 -16.47 -6.65
N ILE A 201 14.93 -15.92 -7.36
CA ILE A 201 14.85 -14.66 -8.09
C ILE A 201 15.61 -14.85 -9.39
N ASP A 202 14.92 -14.67 -10.51
CA ASP A 202 15.54 -14.54 -11.82
C ASP A 202 15.77 -13.05 -12.10
N PHE A 203 17.04 -12.65 -12.11
CA PHE A 203 17.46 -11.26 -12.33
C PHE A 203 17.39 -10.85 -13.81
N THR A 204 16.25 -11.10 -14.45
CA THR A 204 15.99 -10.59 -15.79
C THR A 204 15.99 -9.07 -15.82
N GLN A 205 16.21 -8.48 -17.00
CA GLN A 205 16.14 -7.01 -17.15
C GLN A 205 14.77 -6.48 -16.71
N THR A 206 13.69 -7.21 -17.03
CA THR A 206 12.32 -6.86 -16.66
C THR A 206 12.14 -6.84 -15.12
N PHE A 207 12.67 -7.86 -14.43
CA PHE A 207 12.65 -7.89 -12.97
C PHE A 207 13.43 -6.73 -12.37
N ILE A 208 14.65 -6.49 -12.85
CA ILE A 208 15.52 -5.42 -12.33
C ILE A 208 14.86 -4.04 -12.46
N ILE A 209 14.26 -3.74 -13.62
CA ILE A 209 13.53 -2.48 -13.82
C ILE A 209 12.33 -2.38 -12.88
N ALA A 210 11.52 -3.44 -12.80
CA ALA A 210 10.31 -3.45 -11.99
C ALA A 210 10.61 -3.34 -10.48
N ILE A 211 11.60 -4.10 -9.98
CA ILE A 211 11.97 -4.05 -8.55
C ILE A 211 12.64 -2.73 -8.18
N SER A 212 13.47 -2.17 -9.07
CA SER A 212 14.08 -0.86 -8.89
C SER A 212 13.03 0.24 -8.79
N HIS A 213 12.03 0.22 -9.70
CA HIS A 213 10.89 1.11 -9.63
C HIS A 213 10.19 1.01 -8.26
N GLN A 214 9.90 -0.19 -7.79
CA GLN A 214 9.24 -0.39 -6.50
C GLN A 214 10.10 0.02 -5.30
N ILE A 215 11.42 -0.13 -5.37
CA ILE A 215 12.33 0.34 -4.33
C ILE A 215 12.36 1.87 -4.30
N PHE A 216 12.69 2.52 -5.42
CA PHE A 216 12.97 3.95 -5.43
C PHE A 216 11.71 4.81 -5.45
N LEU A 217 10.75 4.50 -6.31
CA LEU A 217 9.57 5.34 -6.48
C LEU A 217 8.47 4.98 -5.49
N VAL A 218 8.25 3.71 -5.20
CA VAL A 218 7.17 3.31 -4.30
C VAL A 218 7.62 3.31 -2.84
N SER A 219 8.74 2.62 -2.50
CA SER A 219 9.15 2.52 -1.09
C SER A 219 9.78 3.81 -0.56
N PHE A 220 10.74 4.42 -1.29
CA PHE A 220 11.32 5.69 -0.83
C PHE A 220 10.40 6.87 -1.12
N GLY A 221 9.72 6.90 -2.27
CA GLY A 221 8.84 7.98 -2.67
C GLY A 221 7.45 7.89 -2.03
N ALA A 222 6.58 7.06 -2.59
CA ALA A 222 5.17 6.99 -2.23
C ALA A 222 4.95 6.68 -0.75
N PHE A 223 5.66 5.70 -0.17
CA PHE A 223 5.50 5.34 1.23
C PHE A 223 5.93 6.47 2.18
N THR A 224 7.03 7.18 1.87
CA THR A 224 7.44 8.35 2.66
C THR A 224 6.39 9.46 2.62
N ILE A 225 5.79 9.70 1.44
CA ILE A 225 4.69 10.67 1.30
C ILE A 225 3.47 10.21 2.12
N LEU A 226 3.11 8.92 2.05
CA LEU A 226 2.02 8.35 2.84
C LEU A 226 2.23 8.58 4.34
N MET A 227 3.43 8.26 4.86
CA MET A 227 3.76 8.47 6.27
C MET A 227 3.70 9.95 6.66
N PHE A 228 4.14 10.84 5.77
CA PHE A 228 4.02 12.28 5.97
C PHE A 228 2.54 12.72 6.02
N LEU A 229 1.70 12.21 5.12
CA LEU A 229 0.27 12.52 5.07
C LEU A 229 -0.46 12.01 6.33
N ILE A 230 -0.18 10.78 6.79
CA ILE A 230 -0.73 10.22 8.03
C ILE A 230 -0.31 11.07 9.25
N LYS A 231 0.94 11.55 9.26
CA LYS A 231 1.44 12.42 10.33
C LYS A 231 0.73 13.77 10.36
N LYS A 232 0.41 14.34 9.22
CA LYS A 232 -0.15 15.71 9.10
C LYS A 232 -1.67 15.76 9.14
N ASN A 233 -2.37 14.70 8.70
CA ASN A 233 -3.82 14.65 8.59
C ASN A 233 -4.39 13.56 9.51
N SER A 234 -5.72 13.46 9.59
CA SER A 234 -6.37 12.27 10.17
C SER A 234 -6.07 11.02 9.33
N ALA A 235 -6.10 9.85 9.97
CA ALA A 235 -5.95 8.58 9.27
C ALA A 235 -7.07 8.41 8.23
N SER A 236 -8.30 8.69 8.64
CA SER A 236 -9.51 8.64 7.83
C SER A 236 -9.41 9.47 6.54
N LYS A 237 -9.00 10.75 6.61
CA LYS A 237 -8.82 11.60 5.43
C LYS A 237 -7.69 11.11 4.52
N THR A 238 -6.59 10.62 5.11
CA THR A 238 -5.44 10.15 4.34
C THR A 238 -5.78 8.91 3.52
N VAL A 239 -6.44 7.92 4.11
CA VAL A 239 -6.75 6.67 3.38
C VAL A 239 -7.86 6.85 2.34
N SER A 240 -8.73 7.85 2.46
CA SER A 240 -9.74 8.14 1.44
C SER A 240 -9.12 8.41 0.06
N ILE A 241 -7.88 8.89 0.00
CA ILE A 241 -7.13 9.13 -1.24
C ILE A 241 -6.87 7.81 -2.01
N PHE A 242 -6.88 6.66 -1.32
CA PHE A 242 -6.64 5.35 -1.94
C PHE A 242 -7.71 4.96 -2.96
N PHE A 243 -8.91 5.53 -2.88
CA PHE A 243 -9.94 5.31 -3.91
C PHE A 243 -9.57 5.87 -5.30
N LEU A 244 -8.57 6.74 -5.38
CA LEU A 244 -8.03 7.20 -6.67
C LEU A 244 -7.01 6.22 -7.28
N ILE A 245 -6.52 5.24 -6.51
CA ILE A 245 -5.50 4.29 -6.99
C ILE A 245 -6.05 3.41 -8.12
N PRO A 246 -7.20 2.71 -7.99
CA PRO A 246 -7.72 1.86 -9.06
C PRO A 246 -7.92 2.61 -10.38
N PRO A 247 -8.64 3.75 -10.41
CA PRO A 247 -8.83 4.46 -11.67
C PRO A 247 -7.53 5.04 -12.26
N THR A 248 -6.60 5.47 -11.40
CA THR A 248 -5.29 5.95 -11.87
C THR A 248 -4.46 4.79 -12.42
N SER A 249 -4.51 3.60 -11.81
CA SER A 249 -3.84 2.40 -12.31
C SER A 249 -4.43 1.95 -13.65
N ALA A 250 -5.75 1.97 -13.83
CA ALA A 250 -6.40 1.65 -15.09
C ALA A 250 -6.00 2.65 -16.19
N PHE A 251 -5.96 3.94 -15.88
CA PHE A 251 -5.48 4.97 -16.81
C PHE A 251 -4.00 4.74 -17.22
N MET A 252 -3.14 4.38 -16.26
CA MET A 252 -1.74 4.04 -16.55
C MET A 252 -1.62 2.76 -17.37
N ALA A 253 -2.42 1.74 -17.10
CA ALA A 253 -2.44 0.49 -17.87
C ALA A 253 -2.88 0.73 -19.32
N TRP A 254 -3.88 1.59 -19.54
CA TRP A 254 -4.24 2.06 -20.88
C TRP A 254 -3.07 2.76 -21.58
N LEU A 255 -2.37 3.68 -20.88
CA LEU A 255 -1.30 4.47 -21.47
C LEU A 255 -0.02 3.66 -21.76
N PHE A 256 0.37 2.72 -20.89
CA PHE A 256 1.66 2.03 -20.94
C PHE A 256 1.57 0.57 -21.37
N LEU A 257 0.41 -0.09 -21.21
CA LEU A 257 0.22 -1.50 -21.49
C LEU A 257 -0.74 -1.76 -22.66
N ASN A 258 -1.24 -0.69 -23.32
CA ASN A 258 -2.25 -0.75 -24.38
C ASN A 258 -3.53 -1.48 -23.97
N GLU A 259 -3.90 -1.45 -22.70
CA GLU A 259 -5.18 -1.96 -22.22
C GLU A 259 -6.32 -1.02 -22.64
N ASN A 260 -7.53 -1.58 -22.78
CA ASN A 260 -8.69 -0.76 -23.16
C ASN A 260 -9.23 0.02 -21.97
N LEU A 261 -9.38 1.32 -22.15
CA LEU A 261 -10.10 2.18 -21.20
C LEU A 261 -11.56 2.30 -21.63
N THR A 262 -12.46 1.79 -20.82
CA THR A 262 -13.89 1.79 -21.11
C THR A 262 -14.56 3.10 -20.65
N SER A 263 -15.78 3.38 -21.19
CA SER A 263 -16.58 4.51 -20.68
C SER A 263 -16.93 4.33 -19.19
N LEU A 264 -17.05 3.09 -18.71
CA LEU A 264 -17.33 2.79 -17.31
C LEU A 264 -16.15 3.16 -16.41
N ASP A 265 -14.92 2.93 -16.87
CA ASP A 265 -13.70 3.35 -16.15
C ASP A 265 -13.64 4.87 -15.98
N LEU A 266 -13.99 5.62 -17.03
CA LEU A 266 -14.05 7.09 -16.98
C LEU A 266 -15.11 7.59 -15.99
N VAL A 267 -16.31 6.98 -16.00
CA VAL A 267 -17.38 7.29 -15.02
C VAL A 267 -16.92 6.95 -13.61
N GLY A 268 -16.32 5.78 -13.41
CA GLY A 268 -15.78 5.35 -12.12
C GLY A 268 -14.69 6.31 -11.61
N PHE A 269 -13.79 6.74 -12.48
CA PHE A 269 -12.76 7.73 -12.16
C PHE A 269 -13.35 9.07 -11.70
N PHE A 270 -14.38 9.54 -12.39
CA PHE A 270 -15.05 10.79 -12.03
C PHE A 270 -15.75 10.68 -10.67
N ILE A 271 -16.48 9.58 -10.42
CA ILE A 271 -17.17 9.32 -9.15
C ILE A 271 -16.16 9.19 -8.02
N ALA A 272 -15.06 8.43 -8.20
CA ALA A 272 -14.01 8.29 -7.21
C ALA A 272 -13.38 9.64 -6.85
N THR A 273 -13.12 10.49 -7.85
CA THR A 273 -12.56 11.82 -7.66
C THR A 273 -13.48 12.72 -6.83
N ILE A 274 -14.78 12.72 -7.12
CA ILE A 274 -15.78 13.46 -6.32
C ILE A 274 -15.82 12.89 -4.89
N GLY A 275 -15.84 11.57 -4.74
CA GLY A 275 -15.86 10.91 -3.45
C GLY A 275 -14.66 11.31 -2.58
N VAL A 276 -13.45 11.24 -3.12
CA VAL A 276 -12.23 11.65 -2.41
C VAL A 276 -12.25 13.14 -2.07
N TYR A 277 -12.71 13.97 -3.00
CA TYR A 277 -12.83 15.40 -2.74
C TYR A 277 -13.76 15.71 -1.56
N ILE A 278 -14.93 15.05 -1.49
CA ILE A 278 -15.89 15.20 -0.38
C ILE A 278 -15.28 14.65 0.93
N ALA A 279 -14.65 13.48 0.89
CA ALA A 279 -14.09 12.84 2.08
C ALA A 279 -12.90 13.60 2.69
N THR A 280 -12.14 14.35 1.89
CA THR A 280 -10.92 15.03 2.32
C THR A 280 -11.13 16.50 2.69
N ARG A 281 -12.25 17.10 2.31
CA ARG A 281 -12.59 18.47 2.71
C ARG A 281 -13.33 18.52 4.04
N ASP A 282 -13.05 19.56 4.80
CA ASP A 282 -13.74 19.93 6.05
C ASP A 282 -15.16 20.45 5.77
#